data_8f379a65ac8f4907140e42bbe4ddc098
#
_entry.id   8f379a65ac8f4907140e42bbe4ddc098
#
_cell.length_a   1.000
_cell.length_b   1.000
_cell.length_c   1.000
_cell.angle_alpha   90.00
_cell.angle_beta   90.00
_cell.angle_gamma   90.00
#
_symmetry.space_group_name_H-M   'P 1'
#
loop_
_entity.id
_entity.type
_entity.pdbx_description
1 polymer ?
#
loop_
_entity_poly.entity_id
_entity_poly.type
_entity_poly.pdbx_seq_one_letter_code
_entity_poly.pdbx_strand_id
1 'polypeptide(L)'
;EEICSIFLKNYHLSHNDIQRIYLPSLKIRLTLIQNDVESGLKNLLGLETNKIDAWYLDGFDPSKNKSMWSNSVFQYMKFLSARNATFGTFTSAGFVKRGLKKFGFEVDKVKGFGKKRHKLIGRKSLDALDASTQKVQKKKIGIIGSGIAASSAAYAAAQNGDNVEIFESADYIAAGASGNPVAAMYPRFSANNSLYSFLTAQGYFFAEKIYTQLPSA
;
A
#
# COMPACT_ATOMS: atom_id res chain seq x y z
N GLU A 1 20.91 7.21 -4.43
CA GLU A 1 20.55 8.13 -5.55
C GLU A 1 19.62 7.45 -6.55
N GLU A 2 19.89 6.22 -6.98
CA GLU A 2 19.09 5.48 -7.97
C GLU A 2 17.64 5.27 -7.54
N ILE A 3 17.39 4.82 -6.29
CA ILE A 3 16.03 4.58 -5.76
C ILE A 3 15.23 5.89 -5.71
N CYS A 4 15.85 6.99 -5.28
CA CYS A 4 15.19 8.30 -5.25
C CYS A 4 14.81 8.76 -6.67
N SER A 5 15.68 8.54 -7.65
CA SER A 5 15.40 8.87 -9.04
C SER A 5 14.22 8.06 -9.60
N ILE A 6 14.18 6.76 -9.32
CA ILE A 6 13.06 5.88 -9.70
C ILE A 6 11.76 6.35 -9.04
N PHE A 7 11.81 6.68 -7.74
CA PHE A 7 10.65 7.19 -7.02
C PHE A 7 10.14 8.50 -7.64
N LEU A 8 11.01 9.49 -7.84
CA LEU A 8 10.65 10.82 -8.36
C LEU A 8 10.04 10.75 -9.77
N LYS A 9 10.52 9.85 -10.62
CA LYS A 9 9.93 9.62 -11.96
C LYS A 9 8.47 9.12 -11.89
N ASN A 10 8.11 8.42 -10.84
CA ASN A 10 6.79 7.82 -10.68
C ASN A 10 5.88 8.60 -9.71
N TYR A 11 6.46 9.55 -8.97
CA TYR A 11 5.72 10.43 -8.08
C TYR A 11 5.05 11.56 -8.86
N HIS A 12 3.81 11.88 -8.49
CA HIS A 12 3.12 13.07 -8.97
C HIS A 12 2.47 13.78 -7.79
N LEU A 13 2.39 15.11 -7.89
CA LEU A 13 1.67 15.89 -6.90
C LEU A 13 0.18 15.55 -7.02
N SER A 14 -0.38 15.05 -5.94
CA SER A 14 -1.80 14.73 -5.84
C SER A 14 -2.41 15.56 -4.72
N HIS A 15 -3.57 16.16 -4.98
CA HIS A 15 -4.38 16.80 -3.94
C HIS A 15 -5.19 15.80 -3.11
N ASN A 16 -4.98 14.51 -3.35
CA ASN A 16 -5.72 13.44 -2.71
C ASN A 16 -4.92 12.83 -1.56
N ASP A 17 -5.60 12.47 -0.49
CA ASP A 17 -5.01 11.89 0.71
C ASP A 17 -4.35 10.52 0.47
N ILE A 18 -4.66 9.85 -0.64
CA ILE A 18 -4.11 8.53 -0.97
C ILE A 18 -3.58 8.54 -2.41
N GLN A 19 -2.33 8.13 -2.57
CA GLN A 19 -1.67 7.95 -3.85
C GLN A 19 -1.05 6.56 -3.93
N ARG A 20 -1.29 5.85 -5.02
CA ARG A 20 -0.65 4.57 -5.29
C ARG A 20 0.37 4.69 -6.41
N ILE A 21 1.59 4.26 -6.13
CA ILE A 21 2.74 4.30 -7.03
C ILE A 21 3.25 2.88 -7.22
N TYR A 22 3.41 2.46 -8.45
CA TYR A 22 4.05 1.19 -8.77
C TYR A 22 5.47 1.46 -9.28
N LEU A 23 6.45 0.74 -8.72
CA LEU A 23 7.87 0.81 -9.08
C LEU A 23 8.28 -0.55 -9.65
N PRO A 24 8.10 -0.79 -10.98
CA PRO A 24 8.24 -2.12 -11.58
C PRO A 24 9.64 -2.72 -11.42
N SER A 25 10.68 -1.93 -11.63
CA SER A 25 12.08 -2.37 -11.51
C SER A 25 12.44 -2.87 -10.11
N LEU A 26 11.76 -2.36 -9.09
CA LEU A 26 11.94 -2.75 -7.69
C LEU A 26 10.88 -3.74 -7.22
N LYS A 27 9.86 -4.03 -8.04
CA LYS A 27 8.68 -4.83 -7.67
C LYS A 27 7.97 -4.30 -6.42
N ILE A 28 7.97 -2.98 -6.23
CA ILE A 28 7.36 -2.30 -5.08
C ILE A 28 6.05 -1.65 -5.51
N ARG A 29 5.00 -1.87 -4.72
CA ARG A 29 3.76 -1.09 -4.74
C ARG A 29 3.73 -0.22 -3.51
N LEU A 30 3.88 1.08 -3.71
CA LEU A 30 3.86 2.06 -2.65
C LEU A 30 2.47 2.71 -2.58
N THR A 31 1.91 2.75 -1.39
CA THR A 31 0.70 3.55 -1.11
C THR A 31 1.09 4.65 -0.14
N LEU A 32 1.00 5.89 -0.59
CA LEU A 32 1.18 7.07 0.25
C LEU A 32 -0.18 7.50 0.78
N ILE A 33 -0.26 7.71 2.09
CA ILE A 33 -1.47 8.21 2.77
C ILE A 33 -1.09 9.52 3.43
N GLN A 34 -1.59 10.63 2.88
CA GLN A 34 -1.34 11.99 3.39
C GLN A 34 -2.44 12.33 4.40
N ASN A 35 -2.27 11.90 5.63
CA ASN A 35 -3.20 12.16 6.72
C ASN A 35 -2.45 12.10 8.06
N ASP A 36 -3.12 12.48 9.15
CA ASP A 36 -2.60 12.11 10.46
C ASP A 36 -2.55 10.58 10.60
N VAL A 37 -1.61 10.09 11.39
CA VAL A 37 -1.34 8.64 11.46
C VAL A 37 -2.53 7.85 12.02
N GLU A 38 -3.27 8.41 12.97
CA GLU A 38 -4.41 7.73 13.60
C GLU A 38 -5.56 7.56 12.60
N SER A 39 -5.92 8.62 11.88
CA SER A 39 -6.95 8.60 10.83
C SER A 39 -6.54 7.70 9.67
N GLY A 40 -5.27 7.76 9.23
CA GLY A 40 -4.74 6.90 8.19
C GLY A 40 -4.83 5.41 8.54
N LEU A 41 -4.41 5.03 9.76
CA LEU A 41 -4.49 3.65 10.23
C LEU A 41 -5.94 3.17 10.43
N LYS A 42 -6.82 4.05 10.92
CA LYS A 42 -8.26 3.76 11.06
C LYS A 42 -8.91 3.45 9.72
N ASN A 43 -8.58 4.23 8.69
CA ASN A 43 -9.09 4.00 7.33
C ASN A 43 -8.63 2.65 6.76
N LEU A 44 -7.39 2.23 7.06
CA LEU A 44 -6.88 0.92 6.64
C LEU A 44 -7.64 -0.25 7.27
N LEU A 45 -8.20 -0.12 8.47
CA LEU A 45 -8.99 -1.18 9.10
C LEU A 45 -10.27 -1.50 8.33
N GLY A 46 -10.87 -0.51 7.65
CA GLY A 46 -12.08 -0.68 6.85
C GLY A 46 -11.85 -1.37 5.49
N LEU A 47 -10.59 -1.49 5.09
CA LEU A 47 -10.21 -2.02 3.80
C LEU A 47 -9.74 -3.47 3.97
N GLU A 48 -10.37 -4.44 4.34
CA GLU A 48 -9.96 -5.88 4.46
C GLU A 48 -8.61 -6.22 3.75
N THR A 49 -7.60 -5.43 4.06
CA THR A 49 -6.29 -5.51 3.42
C THR A 49 -5.47 -6.64 4.03
N ASN A 50 -4.47 -7.10 3.29
CA ASN A 50 -3.45 -7.99 3.84
C ASN A 50 -2.87 -7.38 5.10
N LYS A 51 -2.64 -8.22 6.11
CA LYS A 51 -2.03 -7.77 7.37
C LYS A 51 -0.60 -7.29 7.12
N ILE A 52 -0.15 -6.38 7.95
CA ILE A 52 1.18 -5.76 7.87
C ILE A 52 2.21 -6.67 8.56
N ASP A 53 3.26 -7.05 7.85
CA ASP A 53 4.32 -7.93 8.33
C ASP A 53 5.46 -7.19 9.03
N ALA A 54 5.71 -5.92 8.65
CA ALA A 54 6.78 -5.12 9.23
C ALA A 54 6.39 -3.65 9.36
N TRP A 55 6.68 -3.07 10.52
CA TRP A 55 6.46 -1.67 10.85
C TRP A 55 7.78 -0.93 10.97
N TYR A 56 7.96 0.12 10.20
CA TYR A 56 9.05 1.07 10.34
C TYR A 56 8.50 2.35 10.98
N LEU A 57 8.72 2.48 12.29
CA LEU A 57 8.19 3.60 13.07
C LEU A 57 9.18 4.77 13.03
N ASP A 58 9.22 5.46 11.91
CA ASP A 58 10.09 6.61 11.64
C ASP A 58 9.30 7.92 11.67
N GLY A 59 8.57 8.12 12.74
CA GLY A 59 7.82 9.36 12.97
C GLY A 59 8.67 10.44 13.66
N PHE A 60 8.03 11.56 14.00
CA PHE A 60 8.65 12.63 14.77
C PHE A 60 9.07 12.19 16.17
N ASP A 61 9.99 12.96 16.77
CA ASP A 61 10.42 12.74 18.14
C ASP A 61 9.20 12.63 19.08
N PRO A 62 9.10 11.54 19.88
CA PRO A 62 7.96 11.32 20.77
C PRO A 62 7.71 12.43 21.80
N SER A 63 8.72 13.22 22.14
CA SER A 63 8.57 14.37 23.02
C SER A 63 7.91 15.56 22.34
N LYS A 64 8.08 15.69 21.00
CA LYS A 64 7.57 16.81 20.20
C LYS A 64 6.22 16.51 19.58
N ASN A 65 5.97 15.27 19.20
CA ASN A 65 4.70 14.85 18.60
C ASN A 65 4.17 13.58 19.26
N LYS A 66 3.43 13.75 20.35
CA LYS A 66 2.88 12.64 21.13
C LYS A 66 1.75 11.91 20.44
N SER A 67 1.01 12.57 19.54
CA SER A 67 -0.14 11.99 18.85
C SER A 67 0.28 10.80 17.96
N MET A 68 1.44 10.87 17.32
CA MET A 68 1.98 9.77 16.50
C MET A 68 2.34 8.51 17.32
N TRP A 69 2.44 8.64 18.66
CA TRP A 69 2.82 7.58 19.58
C TRP A 69 1.71 7.32 20.60
N SER A 70 0.45 7.55 20.21
CA SER A 70 -0.72 7.39 21.06
C SER A 70 -1.06 5.91 21.28
N ASN A 71 -1.88 5.65 22.30
CA ASN A 71 -2.45 4.32 22.53
C ASN A 71 -3.31 3.86 21.35
N SER A 72 -4.04 4.76 20.71
CA SER A 72 -4.86 4.46 19.54
C SER A 72 -4.00 3.95 18.38
N VAL A 73 -2.86 4.59 18.12
CA VAL A 73 -1.91 4.15 17.07
C VAL A 73 -1.42 2.73 17.35
N PHE A 74 -0.99 2.44 18.59
CA PHE A 74 -0.53 1.08 18.94
C PHE A 74 -1.66 0.05 18.90
N GLN A 75 -2.89 0.45 19.20
CA GLN A 75 -4.06 -0.41 19.06
C GLN A 75 -4.33 -0.73 17.59
N TYR A 76 -4.30 0.26 16.71
CA TYR A 76 -4.45 0.03 15.26
C TYR A 76 -3.31 -0.83 14.72
N MET A 77 -2.08 -0.60 15.14
CA MET A 77 -0.96 -1.48 14.79
C MET A 77 -1.23 -2.93 15.20
N LYS A 78 -1.74 -3.19 16.42
CA LYS A 78 -2.13 -4.55 16.84
C LYS A 78 -3.11 -5.20 15.86
N PHE A 79 -4.19 -4.49 15.50
CA PHE A 79 -5.24 -5.02 14.62
C PHE A 79 -4.78 -5.22 13.18
N LEU A 80 -3.94 -4.32 12.67
CA LEU A 80 -3.42 -4.37 11.30
C LEU A 80 -2.24 -5.34 11.13
N SER A 81 -1.57 -5.72 12.21
CA SER A 81 -0.39 -6.59 12.16
C SER A 81 -0.74 -8.04 11.82
N ALA A 82 0.07 -8.62 10.94
CA ALA A 82 0.13 -10.06 10.73
C ALA A 82 0.62 -10.78 11.99
N ARG A 83 0.47 -12.10 12.01
CA ARG A 83 1.10 -12.96 13.01
C ARG A 83 2.63 -12.83 12.91
N ASN A 84 3.30 -12.64 14.04
CA ASN A 84 4.75 -12.40 14.10
C ASN A 84 5.22 -11.11 13.39
N ALA A 85 4.35 -10.17 13.08
CA ALA A 85 4.74 -8.88 12.51
C ALA A 85 5.82 -8.24 13.35
N THR A 86 6.86 -7.76 12.70
CA THR A 86 8.00 -7.12 13.35
C THR A 86 7.85 -5.60 13.39
N PHE A 87 8.58 -4.94 14.27
CA PHE A 87 8.71 -3.49 14.22
C PHE A 87 10.12 -3.03 14.54
N GLY A 88 10.46 -1.86 14.02
CA GLY A 88 11.67 -1.14 14.36
C GLY A 88 11.38 0.35 14.52
N THR A 89 12.05 1.01 15.47
CA THR A 89 11.92 2.45 15.71
C THR A 89 13.26 3.08 15.99
N PHE A 90 13.38 4.35 15.72
CA PHE A 90 14.58 5.13 16.06
C PHE A 90 14.63 5.58 17.53
N THR A 91 13.51 5.50 18.25
CA THR A 91 13.41 5.97 19.65
C THR A 91 13.56 4.84 20.66
N SER A 92 13.98 5.17 21.87
CA SER A 92 13.96 4.28 23.04
C SER A 92 13.12 4.84 24.19
N ALA A 93 12.20 5.76 23.90
CA ALA A 93 11.35 6.41 24.89
C ALA A 93 10.54 5.39 25.71
N GLY A 94 10.56 5.55 27.04
CA GLY A 94 9.94 4.59 27.94
C GLY A 94 8.43 4.43 27.76
N PHE A 95 7.71 5.50 27.44
CA PHE A 95 6.27 5.44 27.23
C PHE A 95 5.92 4.73 25.91
N VAL A 96 6.74 4.87 24.85
CA VAL A 96 6.59 4.11 23.60
C VAL A 96 6.77 2.62 23.86
N LYS A 97 7.81 2.25 24.62
CA LYS A 97 8.03 0.85 25.04
C LYS A 97 6.84 0.29 25.80
N ARG A 98 6.32 1.04 26.78
CA ARG A 98 5.15 0.60 27.57
C ARG A 98 3.88 0.51 26.72
N GLY A 99 3.66 1.47 25.81
CA GLY A 99 2.53 1.47 24.89
C GLY A 99 2.52 0.23 23.99
N LEU A 100 3.63 -0.04 23.30
CA LEU A 100 3.76 -1.23 22.46
C LEU A 100 3.52 -2.52 23.24
N LYS A 101 4.11 -2.66 24.44
CA LYS A 101 3.88 -3.84 25.30
C LYS A 101 2.41 -3.99 25.70
N LYS A 102 1.74 -2.89 26.07
CA LYS A 102 0.32 -2.88 26.43
C LYS A 102 -0.57 -3.44 25.32
N PHE A 103 -0.19 -3.20 24.08
CA PHE A 103 -0.97 -3.65 22.91
C PHE A 103 -0.43 -4.95 22.29
N GLY A 104 0.32 -5.76 23.04
CA GLY A 104 0.66 -7.13 22.66
C GLY A 104 1.88 -7.23 21.75
N PHE A 105 2.85 -6.34 21.91
CA PHE A 105 4.15 -6.47 21.25
C PHE A 105 5.23 -6.86 22.27
N GLU A 106 6.06 -7.82 21.93
CA GLU A 106 7.33 -8.07 22.60
C GLU A 106 8.31 -6.97 22.19
N VAL A 107 8.97 -6.33 23.18
CA VAL A 107 9.77 -5.11 22.91
C VAL A 107 11.14 -5.23 23.55
N ASP A 108 12.16 -5.20 22.71
CA ASP A 108 13.56 -5.20 23.10
C ASP A 108 14.19 -3.83 22.90
N LYS A 109 15.09 -3.47 23.83
CA LYS A 109 15.91 -2.29 23.73
C LYS A 109 17.31 -2.70 23.30
N VAL A 110 17.68 -2.31 22.09
CA VAL A 110 18.96 -2.65 21.49
C VAL A 110 19.82 -1.42 21.20
N LYS A 111 21.09 -1.63 20.86
CA LYS A 111 22.01 -0.57 20.47
C LYS A 111 21.44 0.20 19.26
N GLY A 112 21.45 1.52 19.32
CA GLY A 112 21.02 2.39 18.23
C GLY A 112 22.06 2.46 17.09
N PHE A 113 21.69 3.16 16.02
CA PHE A 113 22.59 3.41 14.90
C PHE A 113 23.23 4.80 15.01
N GLY A 114 24.47 4.96 14.59
CA GLY A 114 25.20 6.20 14.62
C GLY A 114 25.36 6.77 16.03
N LYS A 115 24.95 8.02 16.23
CA LYS A 115 25.06 8.72 17.55
C LYS A 115 23.99 8.29 18.56
N LYS A 116 23.00 7.49 18.17
CA LYS A 116 21.92 7.07 19.08
C LYS A 116 22.33 5.88 19.93
N ARG A 117 22.21 6.00 21.25
CA ARG A 117 22.60 4.93 22.19
C ARG A 117 21.70 3.71 22.07
N HIS A 118 20.39 3.90 21.92
CA HIS A 118 19.42 2.80 21.91
C HIS A 118 18.25 3.08 20.96
N LYS A 119 17.65 1.97 20.48
CA LYS A 119 16.38 1.92 19.76
C LYS A 119 15.51 0.78 20.28
N LEU A 120 14.22 0.78 19.93
CA LEU A 120 13.34 -0.34 20.21
C LEU A 120 13.12 -1.14 18.93
N ILE A 121 13.14 -2.43 19.08
CA ILE A 121 12.71 -3.41 18.07
C ILE A 121 11.79 -4.41 18.76
N GLY A 122 11.08 -5.18 17.98
CA GLY A 122 10.28 -6.27 18.53
C GLY A 122 9.34 -6.90 17.50
N ARG A 123 8.39 -7.64 18.01
CA ARG A 123 7.39 -8.35 17.21
C ARG A 123 6.07 -8.41 17.94
N LYS A 124 5.00 -8.65 17.19
CA LYS A 124 3.68 -8.94 17.77
C LYS A 124 3.74 -10.27 18.52
N SER A 125 3.27 -10.28 19.77
CA SER A 125 3.11 -11.50 20.55
C SER A 125 2.07 -12.42 19.89
N LEU A 126 2.26 -13.73 20.05
CA LEU A 126 1.32 -14.73 19.57
C LEU A 126 0.11 -14.77 20.52
N ASP A 127 -1.00 -14.14 20.13
CA ASP A 127 -2.26 -14.31 20.85
C ASP A 127 -2.91 -15.64 20.42
N ALA A 128 -3.55 -16.35 21.34
CA ALA A 128 -4.26 -17.62 21.09
C ALA A 128 -5.37 -17.50 20.02
N LEU A 129 -5.85 -16.30 19.74
CA LEU A 129 -6.86 -15.97 18.72
C LEU A 129 -6.29 -15.76 17.32
N ASP A 130 -4.98 -15.70 17.15
CA ASP A 130 -4.31 -15.49 15.84
C ASP A 130 -4.14 -16.82 15.04
N ALA A 131 -4.98 -17.82 15.27
CA ALA A 131 -4.85 -19.15 14.67
C ALA A 131 -5.05 -19.21 13.14
N SER A 132 -5.53 -18.16 12.51
CA SER A 132 -5.73 -18.10 11.05
C SER A 132 -4.56 -17.42 10.35
N THR A 133 -3.47 -18.12 10.13
CA THR A 133 -2.53 -17.77 9.05
C THR A 133 -3.21 -18.05 7.71
N GLN A 134 -3.90 -17.10 7.16
CA GLN A 134 -4.18 -17.17 5.73
C GLN A 134 -2.83 -17.01 4.99
N LYS A 135 -2.26 -18.12 4.55
CA LYS A 135 -1.31 -18.10 3.45
C LYS A 135 -2.01 -17.34 2.33
N VAL A 136 -1.34 -16.32 1.77
CA VAL A 136 -1.80 -15.68 0.54
C VAL A 136 -1.89 -16.78 -0.52
N GLN A 137 -3.07 -17.37 -0.68
CA GLN A 137 -3.30 -18.32 -1.74
C GLN A 137 -3.40 -17.54 -3.04
N LYS A 138 -2.63 -17.96 -4.03
CA LYS A 138 -2.79 -17.49 -5.40
C LYS A 138 -4.23 -17.76 -5.82
N LYS A 139 -4.94 -16.71 -6.19
CA LYS A 139 -6.32 -16.82 -6.65
C LYS A 139 -6.33 -17.26 -8.11
N LYS A 140 -7.33 -18.02 -8.51
CA LYS A 140 -7.66 -18.25 -9.91
C LYS A 140 -8.76 -17.26 -10.27
N ILE A 141 -8.46 -16.34 -11.19
CA ILE A 141 -9.36 -15.23 -11.55
C ILE A 141 -9.76 -15.41 -13.01
N GLY A 142 -11.07 -15.57 -13.26
CA GLY A 142 -11.65 -15.56 -14.60
C GLY A 142 -12.14 -14.14 -14.94
N ILE A 143 -11.81 -13.64 -16.13
CA ILE A 143 -12.22 -12.33 -16.61
C ILE A 143 -12.99 -12.54 -17.93
N ILE A 144 -14.17 -11.95 -18.04
CA ILE A 144 -15.01 -12.04 -19.23
C ILE A 144 -14.84 -10.77 -20.06
N GLY A 145 -14.43 -10.93 -21.32
CA GLY A 145 -14.06 -9.87 -22.25
C GLY A 145 -12.56 -9.59 -22.27
N SER A 146 -12.05 -9.05 -23.37
CA SER A 146 -10.62 -8.73 -23.57
C SER A 146 -10.35 -7.26 -23.88
N GLY A 147 -11.31 -6.39 -23.61
CA GLY A 147 -11.14 -4.94 -23.74
C GLY A 147 -10.19 -4.35 -22.71
N ILE A 148 -9.94 -3.02 -22.76
CA ILE A 148 -8.99 -2.32 -21.92
C ILE A 148 -9.24 -2.52 -20.42
N ALA A 149 -10.49 -2.58 -19.98
CA ALA A 149 -10.84 -2.82 -18.58
C ALA A 149 -10.40 -4.23 -18.13
N ALA A 150 -10.68 -5.24 -18.94
CA ALA A 150 -10.29 -6.62 -18.70
C ALA A 150 -8.78 -6.79 -18.68
N SER A 151 -8.08 -6.23 -19.66
CA SER A 151 -6.62 -6.27 -19.76
C SER A 151 -5.96 -5.59 -18.57
N SER A 152 -6.49 -4.44 -18.11
CA SER A 152 -6.00 -3.73 -16.93
C SER A 152 -6.22 -4.54 -15.65
N ALA A 153 -7.37 -5.17 -15.48
CA ALA A 153 -7.66 -6.04 -14.34
C ALA A 153 -6.78 -7.29 -14.34
N ALA A 154 -6.59 -7.92 -15.52
CA ALA A 154 -5.70 -9.06 -15.69
C ALA A 154 -4.26 -8.72 -15.33
N TYR A 155 -3.76 -7.58 -15.82
CA TYR A 155 -2.42 -7.10 -15.51
C TYR A 155 -2.25 -6.90 -14.00
N ALA A 156 -3.19 -6.23 -13.35
CA ALA A 156 -3.13 -5.99 -11.90
C ALA A 156 -3.15 -7.30 -11.10
N ALA A 157 -3.99 -8.26 -11.48
CA ALA A 157 -4.08 -9.57 -10.82
C ALA A 157 -2.80 -10.39 -11.05
N ALA A 158 -2.27 -10.43 -12.26
CA ALA A 158 -1.01 -11.10 -12.57
C ALA A 158 0.17 -10.51 -11.80
N GLN A 159 0.21 -9.18 -11.63
CA GLN A 159 1.20 -8.51 -10.78
C GLN A 159 1.06 -8.88 -9.30
N ASN A 160 -0.10 -9.33 -8.85
CA ASN A 160 -0.31 -9.90 -7.51
C ASN A 160 0.20 -11.34 -7.39
N GLY A 161 0.56 -11.97 -8.50
CA GLY A 161 0.93 -13.37 -8.59
C GLY A 161 -0.26 -14.31 -8.70
N ASP A 162 -1.45 -13.80 -8.97
CA ASP A 162 -2.66 -14.58 -9.19
C ASP A 162 -2.64 -15.26 -10.58
N ASN A 163 -3.36 -16.37 -10.72
CA ASN A 163 -3.56 -17.03 -12.00
C ASN A 163 -4.77 -16.39 -12.70
N VAL A 164 -4.57 -15.84 -13.90
CA VAL A 164 -5.62 -15.13 -14.62
C VAL A 164 -5.95 -15.84 -15.93
N GLU A 165 -7.24 -16.05 -16.17
CA GLU A 165 -7.78 -16.54 -17.44
C GLU A 165 -8.75 -15.49 -18.01
N ILE A 166 -8.58 -15.13 -19.28
CA ILE A 166 -9.47 -14.19 -19.98
C ILE A 166 -10.30 -14.97 -20.98
N PHE A 167 -11.62 -14.77 -20.94
CA PHE A 167 -12.60 -15.38 -21.85
C PHE A 167 -13.13 -14.30 -22.77
N GLU A 168 -12.91 -14.44 -24.09
CA GLU A 168 -13.38 -13.54 -25.12
C GLU A 168 -14.35 -14.28 -26.04
N SER A 169 -15.43 -13.62 -26.44
CA SER A 169 -16.44 -14.19 -27.35
C SER A 169 -16.08 -14.04 -28.82
N ALA A 170 -15.23 -13.08 -29.17
CA ALA A 170 -14.75 -12.86 -30.51
C ALA A 170 -13.46 -13.68 -30.78
N ASP A 171 -13.15 -13.87 -32.07
CA ASP A 171 -11.97 -14.62 -32.51
C ASP A 171 -10.64 -13.89 -32.26
N TYR A 172 -10.68 -12.64 -31.80
CA TYR A 172 -9.51 -11.83 -31.54
C TYR A 172 -9.73 -10.93 -30.31
N ILE A 173 -8.64 -10.53 -29.66
CA ILE A 173 -8.67 -9.67 -28.47
C ILE A 173 -9.07 -8.23 -28.83
N ALA A 174 -9.72 -7.54 -27.89
CA ALA A 174 -10.13 -6.13 -28.02
C ALA A 174 -11.04 -5.87 -29.23
N ALA A 175 -11.89 -6.83 -29.62
CA ALA A 175 -12.77 -6.75 -30.80
C ALA A 175 -13.78 -5.59 -30.75
N GLY A 176 -14.05 -4.99 -29.60
CA GLY A 176 -14.93 -3.84 -29.44
C GLY A 176 -14.20 -2.50 -29.54
N ALA A 177 -14.69 -1.48 -28.80
CA ALA A 177 -14.15 -0.13 -28.79
C ALA A 177 -12.67 -0.05 -28.39
N SER A 178 -12.17 -1.01 -27.64
CA SER A 178 -10.74 -1.07 -27.24
C SER A 178 -9.78 -1.43 -28.38
N GLY A 179 -10.29 -1.91 -29.51
CA GLY A 179 -9.52 -2.18 -30.71
C GLY A 179 -9.40 -1.00 -31.67
N ASN A 180 -9.94 0.17 -31.32
CA ASN A 180 -9.76 1.37 -32.12
C ASN A 180 -8.27 1.74 -32.23
N PRO A 181 -7.78 2.12 -33.43
CA PRO A 181 -6.38 2.48 -33.65
C PRO A 181 -5.88 3.64 -32.77
N VAL A 182 -6.78 4.53 -32.35
CA VAL A 182 -6.49 5.68 -31.50
C VAL A 182 -7.56 5.82 -30.44
N ALA A 183 -7.13 5.99 -29.21
CA ALA A 183 -8.00 6.32 -28.07
C ALA A 183 -7.38 7.42 -27.22
N ALA A 184 -8.23 8.33 -26.70
CA ALA A 184 -7.80 9.36 -25.80
C ALA A 184 -8.02 8.91 -24.34
N MET A 185 -6.99 9.04 -23.53
CA MET A 185 -7.06 8.85 -22.08
C MET A 185 -7.08 10.22 -21.41
N TYR A 186 -8.11 10.52 -20.64
CA TYR A 186 -8.24 11.78 -19.93
C TYR A 186 -8.96 11.60 -18.58
N PRO A 187 -8.55 12.34 -17.54
CA PRO A 187 -9.26 12.34 -16.27
C PRO A 187 -10.49 13.22 -16.34
N ARG A 188 -11.56 12.85 -15.64
CA ARG A 188 -12.70 13.73 -15.44
C ARG A 188 -12.50 14.52 -14.14
N PHE A 189 -12.09 15.76 -14.26
CA PHE A 189 -12.06 16.68 -13.14
C PHE A 189 -13.45 17.29 -12.91
N SER A 190 -13.81 17.44 -11.64
CA SER A 190 -15.02 18.14 -11.21
C SER A 190 -14.64 19.15 -10.15
N ALA A 191 -15.26 20.34 -10.17
CA ALA A 191 -15.11 21.33 -9.13
C ALA A 191 -15.58 20.81 -7.75
N ASN A 192 -16.49 19.84 -7.75
CA ASN A 192 -16.91 19.13 -6.55
C ASN A 192 -16.02 17.91 -6.35
N ASN A 193 -15.39 17.78 -5.17
CA ASN A 193 -14.59 16.61 -4.77
C ASN A 193 -15.46 15.35 -4.64
N SER A 194 -15.98 14.85 -5.76
CA SER A 194 -16.76 13.62 -5.78
C SER A 194 -15.84 12.41 -5.79
N LEU A 195 -16.32 11.30 -5.21
CA LEU A 195 -15.61 10.01 -5.28
C LEU A 195 -15.29 9.63 -6.73
N TYR A 196 -16.17 9.94 -7.68
CA TYR A 196 -15.96 9.66 -9.09
C TYR A 196 -14.78 10.45 -9.69
N SER A 197 -14.69 11.77 -9.43
CA SER A 197 -13.55 12.59 -9.85
C SER A 197 -12.25 12.10 -9.24
N PHE A 198 -12.29 11.73 -7.95
CA PHE A 198 -11.15 11.14 -7.26
C PHE A 198 -10.67 9.86 -7.93
N LEU A 199 -11.57 8.89 -8.15
CA LEU A 199 -11.22 7.59 -8.74
C LEU A 199 -10.70 7.73 -10.18
N THR A 200 -11.33 8.60 -10.99
CA THR A 200 -10.91 8.82 -12.38
C THR A 200 -9.56 9.50 -12.48
N ALA A 201 -9.27 10.48 -11.62
CA ALA A 201 -7.96 11.14 -11.56
C ALA A 201 -6.85 10.16 -11.10
N GLN A 202 -7.09 9.39 -10.03
CA GLN A 202 -6.13 8.38 -9.57
C GLN A 202 -5.88 7.30 -10.63
N GLY A 203 -6.95 6.83 -11.26
CA GLY A 203 -6.86 5.84 -12.34
C GLY A 203 -6.06 6.37 -13.54
N TYR A 204 -6.27 7.63 -13.90
CA TYR A 204 -5.53 8.28 -14.98
C TYR A 204 -4.01 8.32 -14.70
N PHE A 205 -3.61 8.90 -13.58
CA PHE A 205 -2.18 9.01 -13.23
C PHE A 205 -1.51 7.65 -13.05
N PHE A 206 -2.23 6.67 -12.53
CA PHE A 206 -1.72 5.31 -12.42
C PHE A 206 -1.56 4.65 -13.80
N ALA A 207 -2.55 4.76 -14.67
CA ALA A 207 -2.54 4.18 -16.01
C ALA A 207 -1.48 4.85 -16.92
N GLU A 208 -1.35 6.18 -16.86
CA GLU A 208 -0.32 6.92 -17.59
C GLU A 208 1.08 6.34 -17.33
N LYS A 209 1.41 6.08 -16.07
CA LYS A 209 2.72 5.51 -15.70
C LYS A 209 2.91 4.09 -16.22
N ILE A 210 1.85 3.29 -16.28
CA ILE A 210 1.95 1.94 -16.86
C ILE A 210 2.14 2.03 -18.37
N TYR A 211 1.30 2.81 -19.06
CA TYR A 211 1.35 2.90 -20.52
C TYR A 211 2.63 3.49 -21.06
N THR A 212 3.22 4.47 -20.37
CA THR A 212 4.53 5.05 -20.77
C THR A 212 5.69 4.07 -20.63
N GLN A 213 5.50 2.95 -19.95
CA GLN A 213 6.51 1.89 -19.77
C GLN A 213 6.28 0.68 -20.68
N LEU A 214 5.15 0.61 -21.38
CA LEU A 214 4.91 -0.43 -22.35
C LEU A 214 5.73 -0.16 -23.63
N PRO A 215 6.23 -1.21 -24.31
CA PRO A 215 6.83 -1.06 -25.61
C PRO A 215 5.85 -0.38 -26.57
N SER A 216 6.34 0.57 -27.38
CA SER A 216 5.57 1.07 -28.50
C SER A 216 5.29 -0.08 -29.47
N ALA A 217 4.05 -0.23 -29.86
CA ALA A 217 3.63 -1.21 -30.83
C ALA A 217 4.18 -0.88 -32.24
#